data_e63dc08f1a2638b4045095a06eae7ca4
#
_entry.id   e63dc08f1a2638b4045095a06eae7ca4
#
_cell.length_a   1.000
_cell.length_b   1.000
_cell.length_c   1.000
_cell.angle_alpha   90.00
_cell.angle_beta   90.00
_cell.angle_gamma   90.00
#
_symmetry.space_group_name_H-M   'P 1'
#
loop_
_entity.id
_entity.type
_entity.pdbx_description
1 polymer ?
#
loop_
_entity_poly.entity_id
_entity_poly.type
_entity_poly.pdbx_seq_one_letter_code
_entity_poly.pdbx_strand_id
1 'polypeptide(L)'
;MKKFLLYSVALLTSAAMITSCLGDLDAEPLADTTITADKAFEKPESYDQYVNYAYSYFSLVSQADPGKSDIAVSDAGQSEFVRQYMILNELSTDALKCNWGDDYIDGIQYAKWTTSSAAVMAVYLRGLKAVAICNQFLDEAVSGDGAVKGRGHEAKLADVRIYRAEMRLLRALYYEIMLDFFGNPPLCLPDNIGTTNFPQQLGRAGMFAWIEGELLDLIADENLPAVRKAYPRLSKGAAYAILARMYLNAEVYTGTARWADAQKYAELAITSGGYELCSKWDNLFRQDNSTNGAQNEFIVAALYDGAQTPSYGGTTHLLYASVYADLRLITSSLFGFSSDIYMNQWNGYHVSDEFVMDNFELQGVNWDNKDQWGYDRALSDQRAVFTNAGFTKNIDPESADINTGWACLKWVPLSSDNRASCIESGIEFSSADFPIFRLGEMYLISAEAEARLNGGTLTSTSNGYKRIAELRTRANGVANMPISIDLEYILKERVRELMWEGHRRVDLIRYGLFTSASFPWPYKGGIAAGTVALSDHLKVYPIITTDLIANPNLVQNAGY
;
A
#
# COMPACT_ATOMS: atom_id res chain seq x y z
N MET A 1 -32.85 58.77 -46.18
CA MET A 1 -32.70 58.88 -44.73
C MET A 1 -33.31 57.69 -43.97
N LYS A 2 -34.54 57.24 -44.17
CA LYS A 2 -35.12 56.10 -43.41
C LYS A 2 -34.41 54.75 -43.56
N LYS A 3 -33.83 54.42 -44.69
CA LYS A 3 -33.11 53.18 -44.91
C LYS A 3 -31.72 53.18 -44.21
N PHE A 4 -31.08 54.32 -44.12
CA PHE A 4 -29.78 54.47 -43.42
C PHE A 4 -29.96 54.32 -41.89
N LEU A 5 -31.03 54.82 -41.33
CA LEU A 5 -31.38 54.68 -39.92
C LEU A 5 -31.63 53.22 -39.50
N LEU A 6 -32.32 52.46 -40.42
CA LEU A 6 -32.59 51.02 -40.18
C LEU A 6 -31.34 50.18 -40.18
N TYR A 7 -30.34 50.44 -41.04
CA TYR A 7 -29.09 49.73 -41.09
C TYR A 7 -28.19 50.09 -39.91
N SER A 8 -28.23 51.35 -39.44
CA SER A 8 -27.47 51.78 -38.25
C SER A 8 -28.03 51.17 -36.96
N VAL A 9 -29.36 51.01 -36.83
CA VAL A 9 -30.00 50.35 -35.69
C VAL A 9 -29.74 48.83 -35.72
N ALA A 10 -29.78 48.19 -36.89
CA ALA A 10 -29.48 46.78 -37.04
C ALA A 10 -27.99 46.44 -36.74
N LEU A 11 -27.06 47.35 -37.09
CA LEU A 11 -25.63 47.19 -36.78
C LEU A 11 -25.34 47.40 -35.28
N LEU A 12 -26.03 48.33 -34.63
CA LEU A 12 -25.92 48.57 -33.19
C LEU A 12 -26.53 47.43 -32.35
N THR A 13 -27.65 46.82 -32.81
CA THR A 13 -28.23 45.67 -32.13
C THR A 13 -27.42 44.39 -32.32
N SER A 14 -26.79 44.18 -33.48
CA SER A 14 -25.89 43.04 -33.67
C SER A 14 -24.56 43.18 -32.88
N ALA A 15 -24.03 44.38 -32.72
CA ALA A 15 -22.86 44.65 -31.88
C ALA A 15 -23.17 44.46 -30.38
N ALA A 16 -24.37 44.81 -29.92
CA ALA A 16 -24.81 44.58 -28.54
C ALA A 16 -25.06 43.10 -28.20
N MET A 17 -25.40 42.26 -29.20
CA MET A 17 -25.54 40.80 -28.98
C MET A 17 -24.21 40.04 -28.91
N ILE A 18 -23.12 40.61 -29.43
CA ILE A 18 -21.80 39.97 -29.39
C ILE A 18 -21.09 40.23 -28.03
N THR A 19 -21.45 41.30 -27.33
CA THR A 19 -20.88 41.63 -26.02
C THR A 19 -21.63 40.97 -24.85
N SER A 20 -22.79 40.39 -25.05
CA SER A 20 -23.62 39.77 -24.02
C SER A 20 -23.17 38.34 -23.63
N CYS A 21 -22.29 37.70 -24.42
CA CYS A 21 -21.83 36.31 -24.13
C CYS A 21 -20.43 36.21 -23.52
N LEU A 22 -19.71 37.34 -23.37
CA LEU A 22 -18.34 37.29 -22.83
C LEU A 22 -18.29 37.33 -21.29
N GLY A 23 -19.33 37.78 -20.62
CA GLY A 23 -19.41 37.77 -19.15
C GLY A 23 -20.03 36.51 -18.56
N ASP A 24 -20.65 35.66 -19.39
CA ASP A 24 -21.32 34.43 -18.94
C ASP A 24 -20.35 33.22 -18.90
N LEU A 25 -19.12 33.42 -19.38
CA LEU A 25 -18.06 32.41 -19.34
C LEU A 25 -17.26 32.45 -18.01
N ASP A 26 -17.39 33.53 -17.25
CA ASP A 26 -16.84 33.69 -15.90
C ASP A 26 -17.93 33.45 -14.84
N ALA A 27 -18.72 32.39 -14.99
CA ALA A 27 -19.76 32.02 -14.04
C ALA A 27 -19.10 31.61 -12.70
N GLU A 28 -19.20 32.48 -11.71
CA GLU A 28 -18.89 32.07 -10.34
C GLU A 28 -19.93 31.03 -9.88
N PRO A 29 -19.48 29.96 -9.17
CA PRO A 29 -20.42 29.00 -8.62
C PRO A 29 -21.44 29.68 -7.71
N LEU A 30 -22.73 29.53 -8.01
CA LEU A 30 -23.81 30.09 -7.22
C LEU A 30 -23.99 29.47 -5.85
N ALA A 31 -23.32 28.35 -5.57
CA ALA A 31 -23.35 27.67 -4.29
C ALA A 31 -22.13 28.10 -3.43
N ASP A 32 -22.38 28.69 -2.28
CA ASP A 32 -21.36 29.05 -1.28
C ASP A 32 -20.51 27.87 -0.79
N THR A 33 -20.93 26.64 -1.10
CA THR A 33 -20.26 25.38 -0.78
C THR A 33 -19.27 24.92 -1.85
N THR A 34 -19.23 25.55 -3.03
CA THR A 34 -18.29 25.19 -4.11
C THR A 34 -17.02 26.02 -3.95
N ILE A 35 -15.91 25.35 -3.64
CA ILE A 35 -14.60 25.97 -3.52
C ILE A 35 -13.88 25.88 -4.87
N THR A 36 -13.64 27.02 -5.52
CA THR A 36 -12.80 27.11 -6.72
C THR A 36 -11.32 26.89 -6.36
N ALA A 37 -10.49 26.55 -7.34
CA ALA A 37 -9.04 26.40 -7.12
C ALA A 37 -8.41 27.69 -6.59
N ASP A 38 -8.81 28.85 -7.12
CA ASP A 38 -8.31 30.16 -6.64
C ASP A 38 -8.67 30.41 -5.18
N LYS A 39 -9.86 30.06 -4.76
CA LYS A 39 -10.28 30.15 -3.35
C LYS A 39 -9.58 29.11 -2.47
N ALA A 40 -9.36 27.90 -2.99
CA ALA A 40 -8.63 26.85 -2.27
C ALA A 40 -7.16 27.21 -2.02
N PHE A 41 -6.51 27.87 -2.96
CA PHE A 41 -5.11 28.31 -2.88
C PHE A 41 -4.96 29.83 -2.60
N GLU A 42 -6.00 30.47 -2.06
CA GLU A 42 -5.98 31.91 -1.71
C GLU A 42 -4.92 32.27 -0.68
N LYS A 43 -4.61 31.35 0.24
CA LYS A 43 -3.65 31.56 1.33
C LYS A 43 -2.38 30.72 1.11
N PRO A 44 -1.19 31.24 1.49
CA PRO A 44 0.06 30.48 1.40
C PRO A 44 0.02 29.12 2.12
N GLU A 45 -0.66 29.03 3.27
CA GLU A 45 -0.79 27.82 4.09
C GLU A 45 -1.61 26.71 3.40
N SER A 46 -2.44 27.07 2.42
CA SER A 46 -3.25 26.12 1.66
C SER A 46 -2.40 25.11 0.89
N TYR A 47 -1.20 25.51 0.47
CA TYR A 47 -0.27 24.58 -0.20
C TYR A 47 0.22 23.49 0.76
N ASP A 48 0.55 23.85 2.00
CA ASP A 48 0.95 22.88 3.06
C ASP A 48 -0.21 21.94 3.40
N GLN A 49 -1.42 22.49 3.55
CA GLN A 49 -2.63 21.72 3.86
C GLN A 49 -2.96 20.71 2.76
N TYR A 50 -2.85 21.13 1.49
CA TYR A 50 -3.12 20.25 0.35
C TYR A 50 -2.11 19.10 0.27
N VAL A 51 -0.83 19.38 0.49
CA VAL A 51 0.21 18.34 0.51
C VAL A 51 -0.03 17.36 1.66
N ASN A 52 -0.36 17.84 2.84
CA ASN A 52 -0.69 16.99 3.98
C ASN A 52 -1.92 16.10 3.69
N TYR A 53 -2.94 16.65 3.01
CA TYR A 53 -4.07 15.86 2.52
C TYR A 53 -3.65 14.75 1.56
N ALA A 54 -2.77 15.06 0.59
CA ALA A 54 -2.26 14.04 -0.35
C ALA A 54 -1.50 12.91 0.36
N TYR A 55 -0.71 13.22 1.38
CA TYR A 55 -0.01 12.22 2.19
C TYR A 55 -0.97 11.36 3.03
N SER A 56 -2.03 11.94 3.58
CA SER A 56 -3.00 11.22 4.40
C SER A 56 -3.96 10.35 3.58
N TYR A 57 -3.97 10.46 2.25
CA TYR A 57 -4.96 9.81 1.41
C TYR A 57 -4.84 8.27 1.37
N PHE A 58 -3.70 7.69 1.76
CA PHE A 58 -3.57 6.25 1.96
C PHE A 58 -4.48 5.70 3.07
N SER A 59 -4.70 6.48 4.13
CA SER A 59 -5.46 6.08 5.32
C SER A 59 -6.88 6.66 5.38
N LEU A 60 -7.18 7.70 4.59
CA LEU A 60 -8.49 8.35 4.62
C LEU A 60 -9.54 7.58 3.81
N VAL A 61 -10.72 7.40 4.39
CA VAL A 61 -11.93 6.88 3.71
C VAL A 61 -12.82 8.01 3.22
N SER A 62 -12.86 9.13 3.95
CA SER A 62 -13.50 10.39 3.58
C SER A 62 -12.97 11.52 4.46
N GLN A 63 -13.30 12.77 4.13
CA GLN A 63 -12.99 13.93 4.99
C GLN A 63 -14.03 14.19 6.08
N ALA A 64 -15.12 13.42 6.11
CA ALA A 64 -16.27 13.74 6.96
C ALA A 64 -16.40 12.82 8.17
N ASP A 65 -16.22 11.49 7.99
CA ASP A 65 -16.68 10.51 8.97
C ASP A 65 -16.05 9.15 8.65
N PRO A 66 -15.51 8.39 9.63
CA PRO A 66 -14.96 7.05 9.40
C PRO A 66 -16.02 6.04 8.89
N GLY A 67 -17.31 6.33 9.09
CA GLY A 67 -18.42 5.53 8.60
C GLY A 67 -18.88 5.89 7.18
N LYS A 68 -18.18 6.80 6.46
CA LYS A 68 -18.55 7.21 5.10
C LYS A 68 -17.40 7.04 4.12
N SER A 69 -17.72 6.69 2.88
CA SER A 69 -16.76 6.59 1.79
C SER A 69 -16.91 7.73 0.79
N ASP A 70 -15.80 8.22 0.27
CA ASP A 70 -15.75 9.21 -0.82
C ASP A 70 -15.51 8.57 -2.19
N ILE A 71 -15.56 7.23 -2.27
CA ILE A 71 -15.59 6.44 -3.51
C ILE A 71 -16.81 5.52 -3.54
N ALA A 72 -17.17 4.99 -4.71
CA ALA A 72 -18.36 4.17 -4.91
C ALA A 72 -18.18 2.72 -4.41
N VAL A 73 -17.92 2.56 -3.12
CA VAL A 73 -17.87 1.28 -2.41
C VAL A 73 -18.80 1.40 -1.19
N SER A 74 -19.60 0.37 -0.93
CA SER A 74 -20.73 0.45 -0.01
C SER A 74 -20.35 0.59 1.46
N ASP A 75 -19.23 0.03 1.88
CA ASP A 75 -18.73 0.07 3.25
C ASP A 75 -17.49 0.96 3.35
N ALA A 76 -17.47 1.86 4.33
CA ALA A 76 -16.38 2.82 4.49
C ALA A 76 -15.04 2.12 4.81
N GLY A 77 -15.02 1.17 5.75
CA GLY A 77 -13.84 0.41 6.08
C GLY A 77 -13.33 -0.42 4.90
N GLN A 78 -14.24 -0.98 4.09
CA GLN A 78 -13.88 -1.68 2.85
C GLN A 78 -13.37 -0.73 1.76
N SER A 79 -13.68 0.55 1.82
CA SER A 79 -13.21 1.54 0.84
C SER A 79 -11.78 2.03 1.11
N GLU A 80 -11.20 1.68 2.24
CA GLU A 80 -9.88 2.17 2.66
C GLU A 80 -8.77 1.45 1.88
N PHE A 81 -7.74 2.21 1.47
CA PHE A 81 -6.72 1.73 0.56
C PHE A 81 -5.87 0.60 1.15
N VAL A 82 -5.30 0.79 2.35
CA VAL A 82 -4.38 -0.18 2.97
C VAL A 82 -5.08 -1.50 3.29
N ARG A 83 -6.35 -1.44 3.75
CA ARG A 83 -7.15 -2.65 3.98
C ARG A 83 -7.26 -3.50 2.71
N GLN A 84 -7.58 -2.87 1.57
CA GLN A 84 -7.77 -3.61 0.32
C GLN A 84 -6.43 -3.98 -0.34
N TYR A 85 -5.40 -3.15 -0.20
CA TYR A 85 -4.03 -3.49 -0.58
C TYR A 85 -3.56 -4.78 0.12
N MET A 86 -3.83 -4.89 1.42
CA MET A 86 -3.56 -6.09 2.22
C MET A 86 -4.38 -7.30 1.74
N ILE A 87 -5.71 -7.14 1.58
CA ILE A 87 -6.61 -8.21 1.13
C ILE A 87 -6.17 -8.75 -0.23
N LEU A 88 -5.90 -7.89 -1.20
CA LEU A 88 -5.50 -8.32 -2.53
C LEU A 88 -4.14 -9.03 -2.55
N ASN A 89 -3.20 -8.67 -1.67
CA ASN A 89 -1.86 -9.25 -1.65
C ASN A 89 -1.70 -10.46 -0.72
N GLU A 90 -2.49 -10.58 0.34
CA GLU A 90 -2.33 -11.64 1.34
C GLU A 90 -3.45 -12.68 1.27
N LEU A 91 -4.73 -12.24 1.20
CA LEU A 91 -5.87 -13.16 1.19
C LEU A 91 -5.96 -14.00 -0.10
N SER A 92 -5.44 -13.50 -1.21
CA SER A 92 -5.34 -14.25 -2.47
C SER A 92 -4.27 -15.35 -2.47
N THR A 93 -3.58 -15.56 -1.33
CA THR A 93 -2.40 -16.43 -1.19
C THR A 93 -2.51 -17.43 -0.04
N ASP A 94 -1.40 -18.09 0.27
CA ASP A 94 -1.24 -18.98 1.43
C ASP A 94 -1.11 -18.25 2.77
N ALA A 95 -0.82 -16.93 2.76
CA ALA A 95 -0.47 -16.17 3.97
C ALA A 95 -1.65 -15.75 4.83
N LEU A 96 -2.89 -15.84 4.31
CA LEU A 96 -4.08 -15.40 5.01
C LEU A 96 -5.30 -16.22 4.58
N LYS A 97 -6.15 -16.54 5.55
CA LYS A 97 -7.51 -17.04 5.34
C LYS A 97 -8.48 -16.23 6.18
N CYS A 98 -9.70 -16.10 5.68
CA CYS A 98 -10.78 -15.39 6.36
C CYS A 98 -12.03 -16.25 6.41
N ASN A 99 -12.63 -16.33 7.61
CA ASN A 99 -13.86 -17.09 7.85
C ASN A 99 -15.12 -16.20 7.85
N TRP A 100 -15.00 -14.91 7.47
CA TRP A 100 -16.19 -14.07 7.29
C TRP A 100 -16.93 -14.48 6.01
N GLY A 101 -18.24 -14.57 6.08
CA GLY A 101 -19.08 -14.99 4.96
C GLY A 101 -19.42 -13.85 3.98
N ASP A 102 -18.55 -12.88 3.80
CA ASP A 102 -18.74 -11.77 2.87
C ASP A 102 -18.34 -12.18 1.44
N ASP A 103 -19.22 -11.98 0.47
CA ASP A 103 -18.99 -12.36 -0.94
C ASP A 103 -17.65 -11.84 -1.51
N TYR A 104 -17.21 -10.65 -1.08
CA TYR A 104 -15.96 -10.08 -1.58
C TYR A 104 -14.72 -10.81 -1.02
N ILE A 105 -14.80 -11.36 0.19
CA ILE A 105 -13.75 -12.16 0.83
C ILE A 105 -13.57 -13.46 0.05
N ASP A 106 -14.65 -14.21 -0.16
CA ASP A 106 -14.64 -15.49 -0.88
C ASP A 106 -14.15 -15.31 -2.32
N GLY A 107 -14.56 -14.24 -2.99
CA GLY A 107 -14.08 -13.92 -4.32
C GLY A 107 -12.55 -13.80 -4.40
N ILE A 108 -11.91 -13.22 -3.38
CA ILE A 108 -10.46 -13.04 -3.36
C ILE A 108 -9.74 -14.32 -2.91
N GLN A 109 -10.15 -14.94 -1.79
CA GLN A 109 -9.42 -16.09 -1.26
C GLN A 109 -9.52 -17.34 -2.12
N TYR A 110 -10.57 -17.45 -2.95
CA TYR A 110 -10.76 -18.57 -3.88
C TYR A 110 -10.34 -18.26 -5.32
N ALA A 111 -9.71 -17.11 -5.55
CA ALA A 111 -9.29 -16.64 -6.88
C ALA A 111 -10.45 -16.59 -7.90
N LYS A 112 -11.61 -16.09 -7.46
CA LYS A 112 -12.85 -15.93 -8.24
C LYS A 112 -13.28 -14.48 -8.41
N TRP A 113 -12.35 -13.52 -8.26
CA TRP A 113 -12.65 -12.10 -8.42
C TRP A 113 -13.08 -11.72 -9.84
N THR A 114 -13.84 -10.66 -9.93
CA THR A 114 -14.41 -10.12 -11.16
C THR A 114 -14.20 -8.61 -11.24
N THR A 115 -14.63 -8.01 -12.34
CA THR A 115 -14.63 -6.55 -12.55
C THR A 115 -15.48 -5.76 -11.55
N SER A 116 -16.32 -6.43 -10.77
CA SER A 116 -17.21 -5.84 -9.75
C SER A 116 -16.83 -6.23 -8.32
N SER A 117 -15.73 -6.96 -8.11
CA SER A 117 -15.28 -7.31 -6.76
C SER A 117 -14.90 -6.05 -5.96
N ALA A 118 -15.51 -5.85 -4.78
CA ALA A 118 -15.40 -4.62 -4.00
C ALA A 118 -13.94 -4.27 -3.65
N ALA A 119 -13.12 -5.25 -3.30
CA ALA A 119 -11.70 -5.04 -3.00
C ALA A 119 -10.92 -4.52 -4.23
N VAL A 120 -11.18 -5.11 -5.41
CA VAL A 120 -10.57 -4.69 -6.68
C VAL A 120 -10.99 -3.26 -7.04
N MET A 121 -12.30 -2.98 -6.94
CA MET A 121 -12.85 -1.64 -7.19
C MET A 121 -12.26 -0.60 -6.24
N ALA A 122 -12.13 -0.92 -4.96
CA ALA A 122 -11.63 0.02 -3.96
C ALA A 122 -10.18 0.45 -4.25
N VAL A 123 -9.27 -0.49 -4.48
CA VAL A 123 -7.87 -0.16 -4.81
C VAL A 123 -7.77 0.62 -6.11
N TYR A 124 -8.54 0.23 -7.13
CA TYR A 124 -8.56 0.92 -8.42
C TYR A 124 -9.02 2.39 -8.29
N LEU A 125 -10.18 2.59 -7.67
CA LEU A 125 -10.76 3.93 -7.50
C LEU A 125 -9.91 4.80 -6.56
N ARG A 126 -9.40 4.24 -5.46
CA ARG A 126 -8.49 4.95 -4.55
C ARG A 126 -7.19 5.36 -5.24
N GLY A 127 -6.59 4.45 -6.00
CA GLY A 127 -5.36 4.73 -6.74
C GLY A 127 -5.55 5.88 -7.74
N LEU A 128 -6.60 5.83 -8.56
CA LEU A 128 -6.89 6.90 -9.54
C LEU A 128 -7.26 8.23 -8.86
N LYS A 129 -7.99 8.19 -7.76
CA LYS A 129 -8.32 9.41 -7.01
C LYS A 129 -7.09 10.04 -6.37
N ALA A 130 -6.18 9.24 -5.83
CA ALA A 130 -4.89 9.73 -5.33
C ALA A 130 -4.04 10.36 -6.45
N VAL A 131 -4.00 9.73 -7.63
CA VAL A 131 -3.37 10.31 -8.82
C VAL A 131 -4.02 11.64 -9.20
N ALA A 132 -5.36 11.73 -9.16
CA ALA A 132 -6.08 12.98 -9.43
C ALA A 132 -5.74 14.08 -8.42
N ILE A 133 -5.61 13.76 -7.13
CA ILE A 133 -5.18 14.69 -6.08
C ILE A 133 -3.77 15.23 -6.40
N CYS A 134 -2.83 14.36 -6.75
CA CYS A 134 -1.49 14.78 -7.14
C CYS A 134 -1.52 15.67 -8.40
N ASN A 135 -2.25 15.28 -9.42
CA ASN A 135 -2.36 16.03 -10.67
C ASN A 135 -3.01 17.41 -10.45
N GLN A 136 -4.03 17.51 -9.61
CA GLN A 136 -4.67 18.78 -9.26
C GLN A 136 -3.65 19.75 -8.64
N PHE A 137 -2.81 19.29 -7.72
CA PHE A 137 -1.73 20.12 -7.17
C PHE A 137 -0.73 20.54 -8.27
N LEU A 138 -0.34 19.61 -9.14
CA LEU A 138 0.63 19.88 -10.21
C LEU A 138 0.11 20.88 -11.24
N ASP A 139 -1.21 20.91 -11.48
CA ASP A 139 -1.84 21.85 -12.41
C ASP A 139 -2.07 23.23 -11.76
N GLU A 140 -2.57 23.25 -10.53
CA GLU A 140 -3.08 24.46 -9.90
C GLU A 140 -2.04 25.22 -9.06
N ALA A 141 -1.12 24.50 -8.41
CA ALA A 141 -0.15 25.11 -7.50
C ALA A 141 1.05 25.73 -8.21
N VAL A 142 1.49 25.17 -9.35
CA VAL A 142 2.72 25.55 -10.03
C VAL A 142 2.49 25.70 -11.53
N SER A 143 2.96 26.79 -12.13
CA SER A 143 3.00 26.96 -13.58
C SER A 143 4.14 26.14 -14.22
N GLY A 144 4.14 26.02 -15.55
CA GLY A 144 5.08 25.16 -16.29
C GLY A 144 6.56 25.45 -16.07
N ASP A 145 6.93 26.69 -15.73
CA ASP A 145 8.29 27.12 -15.40
C ASP A 145 8.67 26.91 -13.91
N GLY A 146 7.75 26.36 -13.13
CA GLY A 146 7.90 26.17 -11.69
C GLY A 146 7.53 27.38 -10.83
N ALA A 147 7.00 28.45 -11.43
CA ALA A 147 6.46 29.59 -10.69
C ALA A 147 5.08 29.26 -10.07
N VAL A 148 4.78 29.87 -8.94
CA VAL A 148 3.45 29.74 -8.32
C VAL A 148 2.39 30.45 -9.18
N LYS A 149 1.34 29.73 -9.54
CA LYS A 149 0.31 30.16 -10.49
C LYS A 149 -0.39 31.42 -10.02
N GLY A 150 0.06 32.59 -10.52
CA GLY A 150 -0.62 33.88 -10.52
C GLY A 150 -1.31 34.43 -9.25
N ARG A 151 -1.02 33.86 -8.06
CA ARG A 151 -1.74 34.14 -6.81
C ARG A 151 -0.98 35.00 -5.81
N GLY A 152 0.20 35.56 -6.19
CA GLY A 152 0.97 36.45 -5.30
C GLY A 152 1.68 35.74 -4.15
N HIS A 153 1.98 34.45 -4.27
CA HIS A 153 2.60 33.62 -3.24
C HIS A 153 4.07 33.31 -3.51
N GLU A 154 4.81 34.24 -4.09
CA GLU A 154 6.22 34.11 -4.48
C GLU A 154 7.13 33.72 -3.31
N ALA A 155 6.80 34.14 -2.09
CA ALA A 155 7.53 33.77 -0.87
C ALA A 155 7.47 32.25 -0.57
N LYS A 156 6.42 31.55 -1.03
CA LYS A 156 6.25 30.10 -0.88
C LYS A 156 6.89 29.29 -2.02
N LEU A 157 7.45 29.92 -3.03
CA LEU A 157 7.90 29.25 -4.25
C LEU A 157 8.92 28.12 -3.98
N ALA A 158 9.84 28.33 -3.04
CA ALA A 158 10.84 27.30 -2.68
C ALA A 158 10.18 26.05 -2.11
N ASP A 159 9.20 26.20 -1.20
CA ASP A 159 8.45 25.08 -0.63
C ASP A 159 7.59 24.39 -1.69
N VAL A 160 6.90 25.17 -2.53
CA VAL A 160 6.02 24.64 -3.59
C VAL A 160 6.81 23.82 -4.62
N ARG A 161 8.06 24.18 -4.92
CA ARG A 161 8.95 23.37 -5.79
C ARG A 161 9.25 21.99 -5.17
N ILE A 162 9.53 21.96 -3.86
CA ILE A 162 9.71 20.71 -3.12
C ILE A 162 8.42 19.90 -3.16
N TYR A 163 7.28 20.52 -2.87
CA TYR A 163 5.98 19.88 -2.88
C TYR A 163 5.60 19.31 -4.26
N ARG A 164 5.96 20.04 -5.32
CA ARG A 164 5.78 19.55 -6.69
C ARG A 164 6.57 18.26 -6.94
N ALA A 165 7.82 18.18 -6.51
CA ALA A 165 8.62 16.97 -6.64
C ALA A 165 8.03 15.81 -5.81
N GLU A 166 7.55 16.08 -4.59
CA GLU A 166 6.88 15.09 -3.76
C GLU A 166 5.55 14.60 -4.36
N MET A 167 4.73 15.50 -4.95
CA MET A 167 3.48 15.10 -5.62
C MET A 167 3.73 14.24 -6.86
N ARG A 168 4.79 14.54 -7.63
CA ARG A 168 5.23 13.66 -8.73
C ARG A 168 5.64 12.28 -8.19
N LEU A 169 6.37 12.24 -7.09
CA LEU A 169 6.83 11.01 -6.46
C LEU A 169 5.66 10.17 -5.91
N LEU A 170 4.70 10.80 -5.22
CA LEU A 170 3.47 10.15 -4.75
C LEU A 170 2.66 9.60 -5.92
N ARG A 171 2.51 10.36 -7.01
CA ARG A 171 1.83 9.89 -8.22
C ARG A 171 2.52 8.67 -8.83
N ALA A 172 3.85 8.69 -8.94
CA ALA A 172 4.63 7.56 -9.44
C ALA A 172 4.49 6.32 -8.54
N LEU A 173 4.42 6.50 -7.21
CA LEU A 173 4.16 5.43 -6.25
C LEU A 173 2.77 4.79 -6.45
N TYR A 174 1.71 5.58 -6.59
CA TYR A 174 0.38 5.03 -6.87
C TYR A 174 0.35 4.28 -8.20
N TYR A 175 1.06 4.77 -9.22
CA TYR A 175 1.17 4.05 -10.49
C TYR A 175 2.01 2.76 -10.38
N GLU A 176 3.04 2.70 -9.53
CA GLU A 176 3.77 1.46 -9.25
C GLU A 176 2.84 0.40 -8.67
N ILE A 177 2.04 0.77 -7.65
CA ILE A 177 1.05 -0.14 -7.07
C ILE A 177 0.00 -0.57 -8.10
N MET A 178 -0.50 0.36 -8.90
CA MET A 178 -1.48 0.05 -9.95
C MET A 178 -0.89 -0.77 -11.10
N LEU A 179 0.39 -0.60 -11.42
CA LEU A 179 1.11 -1.43 -12.38
C LEU A 179 1.18 -2.89 -11.92
N ASP A 180 1.44 -3.11 -10.63
CA ASP A 180 1.46 -4.47 -10.09
C ASP A 180 0.08 -5.12 -10.13
N PHE A 181 -0.94 -4.44 -9.61
CA PHE A 181 -2.29 -5.00 -9.52
C PHE A 181 -2.99 -5.13 -10.87
N PHE A 182 -2.97 -4.09 -11.69
CA PHE A 182 -3.80 -3.98 -12.90
C PHE A 182 -3.02 -4.11 -14.21
N GLY A 183 -1.70 -4.05 -14.17
CA GLY A 183 -0.82 -4.12 -15.34
C GLY A 183 -0.85 -2.87 -16.20
N ASN A 184 -2.01 -2.46 -16.66
CA ASN A 184 -2.19 -1.37 -17.63
C ASN A 184 -3.31 -0.38 -17.23
N PRO A 185 -3.22 0.27 -16.04
CA PRO A 185 -4.19 1.30 -15.66
C PRO A 185 -4.13 2.49 -16.63
N PRO A 186 -5.19 3.34 -16.71
CA PRO A 186 -5.13 4.57 -17.48
C PRO A 186 -4.08 5.53 -16.93
N LEU A 187 -3.31 6.16 -17.81
CA LEU A 187 -2.35 7.20 -17.45
C LEU A 187 -3.05 8.57 -17.40
N CYS A 188 -3.45 8.98 -16.21
CA CYS A 188 -4.05 10.29 -15.94
C CYS A 188 -2.94 11.30 -15.65
N LEU A 189 -2.91 12.39 -16.40
CA LEU A 189 -1.97 13.49 -16.27
C LEU A 189 -2.73 14.81 -16.03
N PRO A 190 -2.07 15.91 -15.60
CA PRO A 190 -2.71 17.20 -15.42
C PRO A 190 -3.52 17.65 -16.65
N ASP A 191 -3.04 17.41 -17.88
CA ASP A 191 -3.69 17.77 -19.13
C ASP A 191 -5.04 17.04 -19.37
N ASN A 192 -5.38 16.03 -18.57
CA ASN A 192 -6.68 15.37 -18.63
C ASN A 192 -7.73 16.05 -17.73
N ILE A 193 -7.33 16.94 -16.81
CA ILE A 193 -8.22 17.57 -15.85
C ILE A 193 -9.14 18.58 -16.57
N GLY A 194 -10.45 18.43 -16.37
CA GLY A 194 -11.46 19.34 -16.93
C GLY A 194 -11.54 19.35 -18.45
N THR A 195 -10.97 18.36 -19.13
CA THR A 195 -10.97 18.27 -20.60
C THR A 195 -11.76 17.06 -21.08
N THR A 196 -12.01 16.99 -22.39
CA THR A 196 -12.60 15.84 -23.08
C THR A 196 -11.54 14.81 -23.52
N ASN A 197 -10.28 15.02 -23.17
CA ASN A 197 -9.19 14.12 -23.50
C ASN A 197 -9.15 12.95 -22.51
N PHE A 198 -9.70 11.82 -22.90
CA PHE A 198 -9.66 10.63 -22.07
C PHE A 198 -8.22 10.13 -21.87
N PRO A 199 -7.84 9.72 -20.64
CA PRO A 199 -6.55 9.12 -20.37
C PRO A 199 -6.24 7.93 -21.27
N GLN A 200 -4.97 7.82 -21.69
CA GLN A 200 -4.49 6.73 -22.52
C GLN A 200 -4.08 5.53 -21.68
N GLN A 201 -4.10 4.35 -22.26
CA GLN A 201 -3.60 3.10 -21.68
C GLN A 201 -2.29 2.72 -22.38
N LEU A 202 -1.18 2.64 -21.61
CA LEU A 202 0.15 2.42 -22.18
C LEU A 202 0.54 0.95 -22.37
N GLY A 203 -0.25 0.02 -21.81
CA GLY A 203 0.19 -1.35 -21.60
C GLY A 203 1.25 -1.47 -20.47
N ARG A 204 1.48 -2.69 -19.98
CA ARG A 204 2.29 -2.93 -18.77
C ARG A 204 3.73 -2.45 -18.89
N ALA A 205 4.41 -2.79 -20.00
CA ALA A 205 5.78 -2.35 -20.23
C ALA A 205 5.89 -0.83 -20.46
N GLY A 206 4.89 -0.21 -21.11
CA GLY A 206 4.83 1.24 -21.32
C GLY A 206 4.62 1.98 -20.01
N MET A 207 3.75 1.48 -19.13
CA MET A 207 3.55 2.06 -17.79
C MET A 207 4.80 1.93 -16.93
N PHE A 208 5.48 0.77 -16.96
CA PHE A 208 6.78 0.58 -16.31
C PHE A 208 7.78 1.64 -16.76
N ALA A 209 7.94 1.84 -18.07
CA ALA A 209 8.88 2.81 -18.63
C ALA A 209 8.53 4.25 -18.24
N TRP A 210 7.24 4.60 -18.19
CA TRP A 210 6.80 5.92 -17.75
C TRP A 210 7.13 6.17 -16.27
N ILE A 211 6.84 5.21 -15.38
CA ILE A 211 7.17 5.34 -13.94
C ILE A 211 8.69 5.42 -13.75
N GLU A 212 9.46 4.57 -14.45
CA GLU A 212 10.93 4.60 -14.44
C GLU A 212 11.45 5.99 -14.81
N GLY A 213 10.95 6.58 -15.91
CA GLY A 213 11.33 7.92 -16.36
C GLY A 213 11.03 9.00 -15.30
N GLU A 214 9.82 9.02 -14.72
CA GLU A 214 9.44 9.95 -13.66
C GLU A 214 10.38 9.85 -12.44
N LEU A 215 10.70 8.63 -12.01
CA LEU A 215 11.56 8.42 -10.83
C LEU A 215 13.02 8.80 -11.10
N LEU A 216 13.54 8.52 -12.29
CA LEU A 216 14.90 8.92 -12.68
C LEU A 216 15.02 10.44 -12.79
N ASP A 217 14.03 11.12 -13.37
CA ASP A 217 13.97 12.58 -13.41
C ASP A 217 13.94 13.18 -12.01
N LEU A 218 13.14 12.60 -11.09
CA LEU A 218 13.05 13.05 -9.70
C LEU A 218 14.35 12.84 -8.93
N ILE A 219 15.11 11.79 -9.21
CA ILE A 219 16.44 11.58 -8.64
C ILE A 219 17.43 12.67 -9.12
N ALA A 220 17.27 13.13 -10.36
CA ALA A 220 18.08 14.22 -10.91
C ALA A 220 17.59 15.61 -10.44
N ASP A 221 16.33 15.77 -10.03
CA ASP A 221 15.73 17.04 -9.60
C ASP A 221 16.38 17.54 -8.30
N GLU A 222 16.89 18.77 -8.30
CA GLU A 222 17.49 19.41 -7.13
C GLU A 222 16.46 19.76 -6.03
N ASN A 223 15.17 19.89 -6.42
CA ASN A 223 14.10 20.24 -5.48
C ASN A 223 13.64 19.03 -4.65
N LEU A 224 13.86 17.78 -5.10
CA LEU A 224 13.61 16.62 -4.25
C LEU A 224 14.78 16.45 -3.27
N PRO A 225 14.55 16.52 -1.93
CA PRO A 225 15.62 16.39 -0.95
C PRO A 225 16.40 15.09 -1.10
N ALA A 226 17.73 15.13 -0.99
CA ALA A 226 18.57 13.94 -1.07
C ALA A 226 18.22 12.93 0.03
N VAL A 227 18.01 13.44 1.27
CA VAL A 227 17.54 12.66 2.42
C VAL A 227 16.29 13.30 3.00
N ARG A 228 15.47 12.53 3.67
CA ARG A 228 14.23 13.00 4.30
C ARG A 228 14.52 14.09 5.35
N LYS A 229 13.86 15.23 5.24
CA LYS A 229 14.00 16.34 6.21
C LYS A 229 13.26 16.07 7.53
N ALA A 230 12.09 15.45 7.43
CA ALA A 230 11.25 15.08 8.57
C ALA A 230 10.31 13.96 8.17
N TYR A 231 9.96 13.08 9.09
CA TYR A 231 8.90 12.10 8.90
C TYR A 231 7.55 12.83 8.78
N PRO A 232 6.68 12.46 7.84
CA PRO A 232 6.75 11.38 6.84
C PRO A 232 7.19 11.84 5.44
N ARG A 233 7.80 13.03 5.30
CA ARG A 233 8.11 13.65 4.00
C ARG A 233 9.00 12.76 3.14
N LEU A 234 8.79 12.80 1.82
CA LEU A 234 9.52 12.00 0.85
C LEU A 234 10.86 12.62 0.43
N SER A 235 11.75 11.79 -0.09
CA SER A 235 13.09 12.18 -0.55
C SER A 235 13.54 11.27 -1.69
N LYS A 236 14.74 11.50 -2.23
CA LYS A 236 15.35 10.60 -3.24
C LYS A 236 15.45 9.15 -2.75
N GLY A 237 15.58 8.94 -1.44
CA GLY A 237 15.56 7.60 -0.84
C GLY A 237 14.27 6.83 -1.13
N ALA A 238 13.12 7.50 -1.17
CA ALA A 238 11.86 6.86 -1.56
C ALA A 238 11.85 6.52 -3.07
N ALA A 239 12.37 7.38 -3.93
CA ALA A 239 12.52 7.07 -5.35
C ALA A 239 13.44 5.86 -5.59
N TYR A 240 14.54 5.74 -4.83
CA TYR A 240 15.40 4.56 -4.88
C TYR A 240 14.65 3.29 -4.47
N ALA A 241 13.86 3.33 -3.41
CA ALA A 241 13.10 2.18 -2.93
C ALA A 241 12.03 1.71 -3.94
N ILE A 242 11.30 2.65 -4.54
CA ILE A 242 10.30 2.33 -5.58
C ILE A 242 10.98 1.70 -6.81
N LEU A 243 12.09 2.27 -7.29
CA LEU A 243 12.86 1.69 -8.40
C LEU A 243 13.39 0.30 -8.06
N ALA A 244 13.88 0.08 -6.84
CA ALA A 244 14.38 -1.23 -6.41
C ALA A 244 13.29 -2.31 -6.50
N ARG A 245 12.08 -2.03 -5.97
CA ARG A 245 10.92 -2.94 -6.07
C ARG A 245 10.49 -3.17 -7.51
N MET A 246 10.38 -2.11 -8.31
CA MET A 246 10.03 -2.20 -9.73
C MET A 246 11.03 -3.06 -10.51
N TYR A 247 12.33 -2.84 -10.33
CA TYR A 247 13.37 -3.59 -11.04
C TYR A 247 13.46 -5.05 -10.61
N LEU A 248 13.19 -5.37 -9.32
CA LEU A 248 13.12 -6.74 -8.86
C LEU A 248 12.00 -7.51 -9.59
N ASN A 249 10.89 -6.85 -9.89
CA ASN A 249 9.72 -7.41 -10.58
C ASN A 249 9.71 -7.13 -12.10
N ALA A 250 10.75 -6.54 -12.66
CA ALA A 250 10.79 -6.11 -14.08
C ALA A 250 10.55 -7.24 -15.06
N GLU A 251 11.05 -8.45 -14.78
CA GLU A 251 10.82 -9.63 -15.62
C GLU A 251 9.33 -9.97 -15.72
N VAL A 252 8.57 -9.85 -14.61
CA VAL A 252 7.12 -10.05 -14.58
C VAL A 252 6.38 -8.97 -15.38
N TYR A 253 6.85 -7.72 -15.31
CA TYR A 253 6.16 -6.59 -15.92
C TYR A 253 6.48 -6.40 -17.40
N THR A 254 7.71 -6.71 -17.81
CA THR A 254 8.25 -6.39 -19.14
C THR A 254 8.78 -7.59 -19.91
N GLY A 255 8.89 -8.74 -19.28
CA GLY A 255 9.56 -9.93 -19.82
C GLY A 255 11.09 -9.85 -19.77
N THR A 256 11.67 -8.79 -19.17
CA THR A 256 13.13 -8.59 -19.11
C THR A 256 13.59 -8.39 -17.67
N ALA A 257 14.50 -9.23 -17.19
CA ALA A 257 15.05 -9.14 -15.86
C ALA A 257 15.96 -7.90 -15.70
N ARG A 258 15.85 -7.21 -14.56
CA ARG A 258 16.63 -6.01 -14.21
C ARG A 258 17.25 -6.15 -12.81
N TRP A 259 17.75 -7.33 -12.44
CA TRP A 259 18.23 -7.61 -11.08
C TRP A 259 19.44 -6.77 -10.66
N ALA A 260 20.34 -6.43 -11.60
CA ALA A 260 21.47 -5.54 -11.30
C ALA A 260 21.00 -4.13 -10.91
N ASP A 261 19.95 -3.62 -11.57
CA ASP A 261 19.35 -2.33 -11.22
C ASP A 261 18.60 -2.43 -9.89
N ALA A 262 17.88 -3.54 -9.64
CA ALA A 262 17.21 -3.78 -8.37
C ALA A 262 18.21 -3.74 -7.19
N GLN A 263 19.34 -4.45 -7.30
CA GLN A 263 20.39 -4.43 -6.29
C GLN A 263 20.96 -3.03 -6.11
N LYS A 264 21.31 -2.36 -7.21
CA LYS A 264 21.86 -0.99 -7.17
C LYS A 264 20.98 -0.02 -6.41
N TYR A 265 19.68 0.03 -6.73
CA TYR A 265 18.77 0.99 -6.13
C TYR A 265 18.36 0.60 -4.70
N ALA A 266 18.29 -0.69 -4.37
CA ALA A 266 18.14 -1.15 -2.99
C ALA A 266 19.32 -0.71 -2.12
N GLU A 267 20.56 -0.89 -2.60
CA GLU A 267 21.77 -0.44 -1.89
C GLU A 267 21.83 1.10 -1.77
N LEU A 268 21.38 1.86 -2.78
CA LEU A 268 21.27 3.31 -2.67
C LEU A 268 20.26 3.73 -1.59
N ALA A 269 19.11 3.06 -1.49
CA ALA A 269 18.15 3.32 -0.43
C ALA A 269 18.73 3.02 0.96
N ILE A 270 19.48 1.92 1.10
CA ILE A 270 20.14 1.50 2.34
C ILE A 270 21.25 2.46 2.75
N THR A 271 22.12 2.85 1.83
CA THR A 271 23.37 3.55 2.17
C THR A 271 23.27 5.06 2.07
N SER A 272 22.34 5.57 1.27
CA SER A 272 22.24 7.00 0.91
C SER A 272 20.85 7.59 1.13
N GLY A 273 19.84 6.76 1.45
CA GLY A 273 18.45 7.19 1.65
C GLY A 273 18.19 7.94 2.95
N GLY A 274 19.10 7.83 3.92
CA GLY A 274 18.95 8.45 5.24
C GLY A 274 17.99 7.72 6.16
N TYR A 275 17.87 6.39 5.99
CA TYR A 275 17.04 5.50 6.81
C TYR A 275 17.91 4.59 7.67
N GLU A 276 17.35 4.13 8.80
CA GLU A 276 18.02 3.24 9.75
C GLU A 276 17.06 2.11 10.15
N LEU A 277 17.60 0.88 10.29
CA LEU A 277 16.82 -0.23 10.82
C LEU A 277 16.37 0.06 12.25
N CYS A 278 15.09 -0.13 12.53
CA CYS A 278 14.56 -0.07 13.88
C CYS A 278 15.25 -1.13 14.74
N SER A 279 15.71 -0.76 15.92
CA SER A 279 16.48 -1.63 16.81
C SER A 279 15.70 -2.86 17.31
N LYS A 280 14.37 -2.75 17.37
CA LYS A 280 13.45 -3.84 17.74
C LYS A 280 12.40 -4.01 16.66
N TRP A 281 12.28 -5.23 16.14
CA TRP A 281 11.28 -5.54 15.12
C TRP A 281 9.84 -5.27 15.58
N ASP A 282 9.50 -5.59 16.83
CA ASP A 282 8.17 -5.37 17.40
C ASP A 282 7.74 -3.90 17.37
N ASN A 283 8.68 -2.96 17.52
CA ASN A 283 8.40 -1.52 17.52
C ASN A 283 7.78 -1.01 16.21
N LEU A 284 8.04 -1.72 15.10
CA LEU A 284 7.46 -1.38 13.78
C LEU A 284 5.94 -1.44 13.76
N PHE A 285 5.33 -2.22 14.68
CA PHE A 285 3.90 -2.53 14.67
C PHE A 285 3.18 -2.06 15.93
N ARG A 286 3.83 -1.20 16.71
CA ARG A 286 3.30 -0.61 17.95
C ARG A 286 2.55 0.69 17.66
N GLN A 287 1.66 1.08 18.58
CA GLN A 287 0.79 2.26 18.42
C GLN A 287 1.55 3.60 18.37
N ASP A 288 2.76 3.64 18.85
CA ASP A 288 3.67 4.79 18.85
C ASP A 288 4.80 4.68 17.79
N ASN A 289 4.61 3.86 16.74
CA ASN A 289 5.64 3.59 15.74
C ASN A 289 6.05 4.83 14.90
N SER A 290 5.25 5.87 14.92
CA SER A 290 5.61 7.19 14.35
C SER A 290 6.68 7.95 15.16
N THR A 291 7.00 7.51 16.41
CA THR A 291 7.90 8.22 17.33
C THR A 291 8.87 7.34 18.12
N ASN A 292 8.72 6.02 18.10
CA ASN A 292 9.49 5.06 18.91
C ASN A 292 10.82 4.59 18.28
N GLY A 293 11.22 5.19 17.15
CA GLY A 293 12.39 4.79 16.36
C GLY A 293 12.03 4.01 15.08
N ALA A 294 10.84 3.43 14.97
CA ALA A 294 10.37 2.72 13.78
C ALA A 294 10.22 3.65 12.56
N GLN A 295 9.83 4.91 12.78
CA GLN A 295 9.74 5.93 11.73
C GLN A 295 11.07 6.16 10.97
N ASN A 296 12.20 5.79 11.55
CA ASN A 296 13.50 5.89 10.88
C ASN A 296 13.70 4.77 9.84
N GLU A 297 13.03 3.63 10.02
CA GLU A 297 13.03 2.53 9.04
C GLU A 297 11.98 2.73 7.94
N PHE A 298 10.88 3.43 8.21
CA PHE A 298 9.80 3.66 7.25
C PHE A 298 10.25 4.62 6.15
N ILE A 299 10.23 4.16 4.89
CA ILE A 299 10.55 4.94 3.71
C ILE A 299 9.33 5.69 3.23
N VAL A 300 8.22 4.96 3.08
CA VAL A 300 6.88 5.49 2.79
C VAL A 300 5.90 4.82 3.74
N ALA A 301 5.04 5.58 4.39
CA ALA A 301 4.03 5.06 5.29
C ALA A 301 2.65 5.64 5.01
N ALA A 302 1.61 4.83 5.18
CA ALA A 302 0.26 5.32 5.39
C ALA A 302 0.12 5.73 6.85
N LEU A 303 -0.27 6.98 7.07
CA LEU A 303 -0.27 7.60 8.38
C LEU A 303 -1.59 7.39 9.11
N TYR A 304 -1.52 6.99 10.35
CA TYR A 304 -2.70 6.81 11.19
C TYR A 304 -2.57 7.59 12.50
N ASP A 305 -3.65 8.27 12.83
CA ASP A 305 -3.89 8.85 14.14
C ASP A 305 -5.32 8.47 14.54
N GLY A 306 -5.46 7.60 15.54
CA GLY A 306 -6.76 7.05 15.91
C GLY A 306 -7.79 8.11 16.30
N ALA A 307 -7.37 9.31 16.67
CA ALA A 307 -8.25 10.44 16.98
C ALA A 307 -8.52 11.36 15.77
N GLN A 308 -7.52 11.59 14.90
CA GLN A 308 -7.59 12.56 13.80
C GLN A 308 -7.96 11.93 12.47
N THR A 309 -7.54 10.68 12.23
CA THR A 309 -7.81 9.92 11.01
C THR A 309 -8.48 8.58 11.32
N PRO A 310 -9.62 8.57 12.04
CA PRO A 310 -10.31 7.35 12.42
C PRO A 310 -10.76 6.57 11.18
N SER A 311 -10.48 5.25 11.15
CA SER A 311 -10.86 4.37 10.06
C SER A 311 -11.05 2.94 10.56
N TYR A 312 -12.09 2.25 10.08
CA TYR A 312 -12.26 0.80 10.24
C TYR A 312 -11.43 -0.02 9.23
N GLY A 313 -10.61 0.63 8.43
CA GLY A 313 -9.63 0.02 7.54
C GLY A 313 -8.22 0.00 8.14
N GLY A 314 -7.22 -0.19 7.28
CA GLY A 314 -5.80 -0.07 7.58
C GLY A 314 -5.33 -0.84 8.81
N THR A 315 -4.57 -0.18 9.66
CA THR A 315 -3.99 -0.81 10.86
C THR A 315 -5.03 -1.10 11.94
N THR A 316 -6.15 -0.40 11.99
CA THR A 316 -7.28 -0.78 12.86
C THR A 316 -7.83 -2.14 12.47
N HIS A 317 -8.00 -2.38 11.16
CA HIS A 317 -8.45 -3.66 10.65
C HIS A 317 -7.47 -4.78 10.99
N LEU A 318 -6.17 -4.56 10.77
CA LEU A 318 -5.11 -5.52 11.10
C LEU A 318 -5.02 -5.81 12.61
N LEU A 319 -5.31 -4.81 13.43
CA LEU A 319 -5.31 -4.92 14.89
C LEU A 319 -6.40 -5.86 15.40
N TYR A 320 -7.60 -5.83 14.81
CA TYR A 320 -8.77 -6.52 15.35
C TYR A 320 -9.17 -7.79 14.58
N ALA A 321 -8.82 -7.89 13.30
CA ALA A 321 -9.31 -8.95 12.43
C ALA A 321 -8.87 -10.36 12.85
N SER A 322 -7.72 -10.50 13.53
CA SER A 322 -7.15 -11.78 13.99
C SER A 322 -7.42 -12.04 15.48
N VAL A 323 -8.07 -11.14 16.20
CA VAL A 323 -8.23 -11.19 17.65
C VAL A 323 -9.59 -11.76 18.04
N TYR A 324 -9.63 -12.63 19.04
CA TYR A 324 -10.83 -13.29 19.57
C TYR A 324 -10.89 -13.29 21.09
N ALA A 325 -12.07 -13.54 21.66
CA ALA A 325 -12.38 -13.35 23.09
C ALA A 325 -11.53 -14.21 24.05
N ASP A 326 -11.20 -15.44 23.65
CA ASP A 326 -10.47 -16.40 24.51
C ASP A 326 -8.95 -16.21 24.48
N LEU A 327 -8.45 -15.24 23.73
CA LEU A 327 -7.04 -14.85 23.71
C LEU A 327 -6.50 -14.45 25.11
N ARG A 328 -7.39 -14.12 26.05
CA ARG A 328 -7.06 -13.73 27.43
C ARG A 328 -6.19 -14.73 28.17
N LEU A 329 -6.41 -16.02 27.93
CA LEU A 329 -5.73 -17.09 28.69
C LEU A 329 -4.29 -17.29 28.26
N ILE A 330 -3.86 -16.70 27.13
CA ILE A 330 -2.64 -17.15 26.45
C ILE A 330 -1.65 -16.04 26.17
N THR A 331 -2.13 -14.83 25.91
CA THR A 331 -1.24 -13.71 25.56
C THR A 331 -0.31 -13.30 26.68
N SER A 332 -0.73 -13.46 27.95
CA SER A 332 0.11 -13.11 29.11
C SER A 332 1.36 -13.98 29.24
N SER A 333 1.30 -15.27 28.85
CA SER A 333 2.44 -16.18 28.96
C SER A 333 3.37 -16.11 27.75
N LEU A 334 2.84 -15.91 26.53
CA LEU A 334 3.60 -15.89 25.28
C LEU A 334 4.13 -14.50 24.92
N PHE A 335 3.35 -13.46 25.16
CA PHE A 335 3.62 -12.10 24.67
C PHE A 335 3.73 -11.05 25.77
N GLY A 336 3.49 -11.40 27.04
CA GLY A 336 3.59 -10.50 28.19
C GLY A 336 2.44 -9.50 28.34
N PHE A 337 1.32 -9.68 27.62
CA PHE A 337 0.12 -8.86 27.73
C PHE A 337 -1.17 -9.68 27.70
N SER A 338 -2.28 -9.10 28.16
CA SER A 338 -3.62 -9.70 28.14
C SER A 338 -4.42 -9.19 26.94
N SER A 339 -5.39 -9.97 26.45
CA SER A 339 -6.35 -9.53 25.43
C SER A 339 -7.30 -8.43 25.89
N ASP A 340 -7.34 -8.13 27.18
CA ASP A 340 -8.17 -7.03 27.73
C ASP A 340 -7.74 -5.66 27.20
N ILE A 341 -6.53 -5.57 26.61
CA ILE A 341 -6.03 -4.37 25.93
C ILE A 341 -6.69 -4.09 24.57
N TYR A 342 -7.42 -5.06 24.00
CA TYR A 342 -8.12 -4.86 22.73
C TYR A 342 -9.54 -4.32 22.97
N MET A 343 -9.85 -3.17 22.35
CA MET A 343 -11.20 -2.57 22.42
C MET A 343 -12.23 -3.42 21.65
N ASN A 344 -11.81 -4.04 20.54
CA ASN A 344 -12.64 -4.89 19.69
C ASN A 344 -11.95 -6.22 19.39
N GLN A 345 -12.75 -7.21 19.00
CA GLN A 345 -12.29 -8.56 18.69
C GLN A 345 -13.17 -9.08 17.55
N TRP A 346 -12.70 -8.87 16.29
CA TRP A 346 -13.52 -9.20 15.12
C TRP A 346 -13.42 -10.65 14.73
N ASN A 347 -12.34 -11.31 15.07
CA ASN A 347 -12.03 -12.69 14.70
C ASN A 347 -12.38 -13.04 13.23
N GLY A 348 -11.54 -13.69 12.52
CA GLY A 348 -11.81 -14.04 11.12
C GLY A 348 -10.53 -14.23 10.30
N TYR A 349 -9.49 -13.46 10.59
CA TYR A 349 -8.19 -13.58 9.91
C TYR A 349 -7.30 -14.60 10.59
N HIS A 350 -6.98 -15.66 9.86
CA HIS A 350 -6.16 -16.77 10.37
C HIS A 350 -5.09 -17.18 9.36
N VAL A 351 -4.09 -17.87 9.87
CA VAL A 351 -2.99 -18.43 9.09
C VAL A 351 -3.02 -19.94 9.24
N SER A 352 -2.76 -20.68 8.16
CA SER A 352 -2.75 -22.13 8.21
C SER A 352 -1.53 -22.66 8.97
N ASP A 353 -1.69 -23.87 9.52
CA ASP A 353 -0.61 -24.58 10.19
C ASP A 353 0.58 -24.82 9.27
N GLU A 354 0.31 -25.26 8.04
CA GLU A 354 1.32 -25.51 7.03
C GLU A 354 2.13 -24.24 6.75
N PHE A 355 1.47 -23.07 6.60
CA PHE A 355 2.16 -21.83 6.35
C PHE A 355 3.09 -21.43 7.50
N VAL A 356 2.61 -21.56 8.74
CA VAL A 356 3.40 -21.20 9.93
C VAL A 356 4.60 -22.13 10.08
N MET A 357 4.38 -23.46 9.95
CA MET A 357 5.44 -24.45 10.11
C MET A 357 6.47 -24.43 8.98
N ASP A 358 6.08 -24.13 7.76
CA ASP A 358 6.97 -24.08 6.61
C ASP A 358 7.88 -22.84 6.58
N ASN A 359 7.39 -21.74 7.12
CA ASN A 359 8.08 -20.46 7.00
C ASN A 359 8.80 -20.02 8.28
N PHE A 360 8.29 -20.37 9.46
CA PHE A 360 8.86 -19.93 10.74
C PHE A 360 9.60 -21.06 11.46
N GLU A 361 10.75 -20.74 12.06
CA GLU A 361 11.59 -21.67 12.79
C GLU A 361 11.08 -21.82 14.24
N LEU A 362 10.01 -22.60 14.43
CA LEU A 362 9.40 -22.81 15.74
C LEU A 362 10.09 -23.94 16.51
N GLN A 363 10.29 -23.75 17.81
CA GLN A 363 10.85 -24.74 18.73
C GLN A 363 9.85 -25.06 19.84
N GLY A 364 9.91 -26.30 20.36
CA GLY A 364 9.08 -26.73 21.48
C GLY A 364 7.57 -26.74 21.19
N VAL A 365 7.20 -27.00 19.94
CA VAL A 365 5.80 -26.99 19.51
C VAL A 365 5.00 -28.05 20.26
N ASN A 366 3.96 -27.62 20.98
CA ASN A 366 3.08 -28.49 21.73
C ASN A 366 1.62 -28.32 21.27
N TRP A 367 1.06 -29.37 20.70
CA TRP A 367 -0.31 -29.39 20.19
C TRP A 367 -1.34 -29.96 21.15
N ASP A 368 -0.89 -30.62 22.25
CA ASP A 368 -1.74 -31.44 23.08
C ASP A 368 -2.27 -30.73 24.31
N ASN A 369 -1.70 -29.58 24.68
CA ASN A 369 -2.10 -28.83 25.87
C ASN A 369 -2.71 -27.48 25.52
N LYS A 370 -4.03 -27.37 25.61
CA LYS A 370 -4.79 -26.13 25.32
C LYS A 370 -4.45 -24.96 26.25
N ASP A 371 -3.81 -25.20 27.39
CA ASP A 371 -3.41 -24.20 28.38
C ASP A 371 -1.95 -23.75 28.25
N GLN A 372 -1.15 -24.43 27.41
CA GLN A 372 0.26 -24.13 27.17
C GLN A 372 0.55 -24.11 25.66
N TRP A 373 0.09 -23.10 25.04
CA TRP A 373 0.03 -22.99 23.60
C TRP A 373 1.33 -22.79 22.86
N GLY A 374 1.48 -23.62 21.86
CA GLY A 374 2.04 -23.48 20.57
C GLY A 374 3.52 -23.77 20.50
N TYR A 375 4.40 -22.99 21.06
CA TYR A 375 5.85 -23.09 20.87
C TYR A 375 6.62 -22.27 21.92
N ASP A 376 7.91 -22.58 22.10
CA ASP A 376 8.80 -21.77 22.93
C ASP A 376 9.29 -20.56 22.12
N ARG A 377 8.68 -19.40 22.32
CA ARG A 377 9.03 -18.17 21.62
C ARG A 377 10.48 -17.74 21.89
N ALA A 378 11.02 -18.01 23.08
CA ALA A 378 12.38 -17.64 23.42
C ALA A 378 13.43 -18.40 22.60
N LEU A 379 13.10 -19.61 22.15
CA LEU A 379 13.95 -20.45 21.30
C LEU A 379 13.62 -20.39 19.81
N SER A 380 12.51 -19.74 19.45
CA SER A 380 11.99 -19.62 18.09
C SER A 380 12.39 -18.31 17.44
N ASP A 381 12.11 -18.15 16.14
CA ASP A 381 12.21 -16.84 15.49
C ASP A 381 11.24 -15.86 16.18
N GLN A 382 11.77 -14.73 16.68
CA GLN A 382 11.00 -13.76 17.46
C GLN A 382 9.92 -13.04 16.62
N ARG A 383 10.00 -13.14 15.29
CA ARG A 383 8.96 -12.65 14.36
C ARG A 383 7.77 -13.60 14.23
N ALA A 384 7.89 -14.81 14.78
CA ALA A 384 6.75 -15.72 14.91
C ALA A 384 5.83 -15.23 16.03
N VAL A 385 4.80 -14.48 15.67
CA VAL A 385 3.86 -13.83 16.58
C VAL A 385 2.45 -14.45 16.43
N PHE A 386 2.40 -15.77 16.57
CA PHE A 386 1.19 -16.57 16.36
C PHE A 386 0.66 -17.19 17.65
N THR A 387 -0.64 -17.40 17.68
CA THR A 387 -1.30 -18.21 18.71
C THR A 387 -2.48 -18.95 18.09
N ASN A 388 -2.70 -20.20 18.51
CA ASN A 388 -3.83 -21.00 18.06
C ASN A 388 -4.67 -21.52 19.22
N ALA A 389 -4.64 -20.85 20.32
CA ALA A 389 -5.31 -21.19 21.55
C ALA A 389 -6.81 -21.36 21.40
N GLY A 390 -7.31 -22.51 21.77
CA GLY A 390 -8.74 -22.84 21.60
C GLY A 390 -9.14 -23.13 20.15
N PHE A 391 -8.21 -23.02 19.20
CA PHE A 391 -8.48 -23.24 17.78
C PHE A 391 -8.18 -24.69 17.37
N THR A 392 -8.82 -25.14 16.30
CA THR A 392 -8.42 -26.36 15.60
C THR A 392 -7.25 -26.04 14.65
N LYS A 393 -6.36 -26.99 14.42
CA LYS A 393 -5.21 -26.83 13.53
C LYS A 393 -5.58 -26.48 12.10
N ASN A 394 -6.61 -27.13 11.58
CA ASN A 394 -6.97 -27.02 10.18
C ASN A 394 -7.92 -25.85 9.98
N ILE A 395 -7.58 -24.98 9.07
CA ILE A 395 -8.49 -23.95 8.59
C ILE A 395 -9.53 -24.60 7.66
N ASP A 396 -10.79 -24.36 7.99
CA ASP A 396 -11.91 -24.63 7.09
C ASP A 396 -12.72 -23.33 6.94
N PRO A 397 -12.47 -22.53 5.90
CA PRO A 397 -13.20 -21.29 5.67
C PRO A 397 -14.68 -21.47 5.37
N GLU A 398 -15.10 -22.70 4.99
CA GLU A 398 -16.51 -23.04 4.76
C GLU A 398 -17.20 -23.47 6.05
N SER A 399 -16.44 -23.70 7.12
CA SER A 399 -17.00 -24.04 8.44
C SER A 399 -17.62 -22.82 9.11
N ALA A 400 -18.73 -23.05 9.80
CA ALA A 400 -19.30 -22.08 10.72
C ALA A 400 -18.42 -21.84 11.96
N ASP A 401 -17.44 -22.71 12.22
CA ASP A 401 -16.45 -22.53 13.28
C ASP A 401 -15.34 -21.60 12.81
N ILE A 402 -15.33 -20.40 13.35
CA ILE A 402 -14.31 -19.38 13.06
C ILE A 402 -13.02 -19.57 13.88
N ASN A 403 -12.98 -20.57 14.77
CA ASN A 403 -11.82 -20.83 15.63
C ASN A 403 -10.92 -21.90 15.01
N THR A 404 -10.30 -21.58 13.87
CA THR A 404 -9.45 -22.50 13.10
C THR A 404 -8.13 -21.84 12.69
N GLY A 405 -7.04 -22.60 12.63
CA GLY A 405 -5.71 -22.13 12.25
C GLY A 405 -5.01 -21.32 13.36
N TRP A 406 -4.21 -20.33 12.98
CA TRP A 406 -3.44 -19.50 13.88
C TRP A 406 -3.87 -18.04 13.77
N ALA A 407 -4.10 -17.39 14.90
CA ALA A 407 -4.19 -15.92 14.96
C ALA A 407 -2.79 -15.31 14.87
N CYS A 408 -2.66 -14.22 14.14
CA CYS A 408 -1.42 -13.45 14.02
C CYS A 408 -1.52 -12.17 14.85
N LEU A 409 -0.58 -12.00 15.78
CA LEU A 409 -0.49 -10.87 16.71
C LEU A 409 0.63 -9.90 16.33
N LYS A 410 0.85 -9.67 15.03
CA LYS A 410 1.86 -8.75 14.54
C LYS A 410 1.52 -7.30 14.93
N TRP A 411 0.28 -6.91 14.74
CA TRP A 411 -0.24 -5.60 15.11
C TRP A 411 -0.89 -5.66 16.49
N VAL A 412 -0.46 -4.82 17.41
CA VAL A 412 -0.92 -4.83 18.80
C VAL A 412 -1.29 -3.45 19.30
N PRO A 413 -2.27 -3.32 20.22
CA PRO A 413 -2.73 -2.04 20.76
C PRO A 413 -1.81 -1.50 21.88
N LEU A 414 -0.52 -1.79 21.79
CA LEU A 414 0.49 -1.39 22.77
C LEU A 414 1.45 -0.37 22.18
N SER A 415 1.91 0.56 22.99
CA SER A 415 3.09 1.37 22.73
C SER A 415 4.37 0.58 23.00
N SER A 416 5.52 1.13 22.61
CA SER A 416 6.83 0.50 22.75
C SER A 416 7.26 0.27 24.22
N ASP A 417 6.66 0.99 25.17
CA ASP A 417 6.82 0.80 26.60
C ASP A 417 5.76 -0.14 27.22
N ASN A 418 5.01 -0.88 26.39
CA ASN A 418 3.96 -1.82 26.76
C ASN A 418 2.73 -1.22 27.45
N ARG A 419 2.51 0.09 27.33
CA ARG A 419 1.23 0.68 27.76
C ARG A 419 0.13 0.40 26.73
N ALA A 420 -1.08 0.16 27.22
CA ALA A 420 -2.25 -0.08 26.38
C ALA A 420 -2.82 1.27 25.88
N SER A 421 -2.22 1.84 24.85
CA SER A 421 -2.51 3.20 24.39
C SER A 421 -3.95 3.42 23.95
N CYS A 422 -4.60 2.41 23.36
CA CYS A 422 -6.00 2.50 22.93
C CYS A 422 -6.96 2.55 24.14
N ILE A 423 -6.74 1.71 25.15
CA ILE A 423 -7.59 1.68 26.35
C ILE A 423 -7.42 2.93 27.20
N GLU A 424 -6.17 3.36 27.44
CA GLU A 424 -5.89 4.54 28.26
C GLU A 424 -6.47 5.82 27.67
N SER A 425 -6.51 5.93 26.35
CA SER A 425 -7.07 7.09 25.64
C SER A 425 -8.56 6.96 25.32
N GLY A 426 -9.18 5.78 25.47
CA GLY A 426 -10.55 5.50 25.05
C GLY A 426 -10.76 5.58 23.53
N ILE A 427 -9.68 5.45 22.75
CA ILE A 427 -9.72 5.54 21.29
C ILE A 427 -9.83 4.12 20.71
N GLU A 428 -10.87 3.88 19.93
CA GLU A 428 -11.13 2.59 19.26
C GLU A 428 -10.15 2.33 18.09
N PHE A 429 -9.69 3.37 17.43
CA PHE A 429 -8.90 3.28 16.18
C PHE A 429 -7.40 3.23 16.45
N SER A 430 -6.68 2.50 15.60
CA SER A 430 -5.22 2.38 15.67
C SER A 430 -4.51 3.69 15.30
N SER A 431 -3.41 3.98 16.00
CA SER A 431 -2.47 5.05 15.67
C SER A 431 -1.16 4.52 15.06
N ALA A 432 -1.07 3.22 14.81
CA ALA A 432 0.12 2.64 14.19
C ALA A 432 0.16 2.94 12.70
N ASP A 433 1.21 3.59 12.22
CA ASP A 433 1.44 3.81 10.78
C ASP A 433 1.73 2.49 10.07
N PHE A 434 1.25 2.36 8.82
CA PHE A 434 1.49 1.17 7.99
C PHE A 434 2.64 1.43 7.01
N PRO A 435 3.72 0.64 7.04
CA PRO A 435 4.83 0.81 6.11
C PRO A 435 4.48 0.28 4.71
N ILE A 436 4.29 1.18 3.74
CA ILE A 436 4.16 0.82 2.32
C ILE A 436 5.54 0.40 1.76
N PHE A 437 6.60 1.10 2.19
CA PHE A 437 8.00 0.77 1.96
C PHE A 437 8.80 0.97 3.24
N ARG A 438 9.64 0.01 3.58
CA ARG A 438 10.58 0.13 4.71
C ARG A 438 11.94 -0.48 4.38
N LEU A 439 12.93 -0.09 5.16
CA LEU A 439 14.32 -0.46 4.92
C LEU A 439 14.55 -1.99 4.94
N GLY A 440 13.83 -2.73 5.79
CA GLY A 440 13.90 -4.18 5.83
C GLY A 440 13.58 -4.84 4.48
N GLU A 441 12.63 -4.29 3.73
CA GLU A 441 12.35 -4.75 2.36
C GLU A 441 13.54 -4.52 1.42
N MET A 442 14.22 -3.36 1.53
CA MET A 442 15.39 -3.04 0.69
C MET A 442 16.53 -4.03 0.93
N TYR A 443 16.74 -4.46 2.17
CA TYR A 443 17.69 -5.51 2.52
C TYR A 443 17.38 -6.82 1.80
N LEU A 444 16.11 -7.21 1.77
CA LEU A 444 15.66 -8.44 1.11
C LEU A 444 15.68 -8.32 -0.42
N ILE A 445 15.38 -7.15 -0.98
CA ILE A 445 15.52 -6.90 -2.43
C ILE A 445 16.98 -7.01 -2.85
N SER A 446 17.92 -6.40 -2.11
CA SER A 446 19.35 -6.50 -2.39
C SER A 446 19.82 -7.96 -2.36
N ALA A 447 19.39 -8.73 -1.35
CA ALA A 447 19.74 -10.13 -1.21
C ALA A 447 19.18 -11.00 -2.35
N GLU A 448 17.90 -10.85 -2.68
CA GLU A 448 17.27 -11.62 -3.76
C GLU A 448 17.88 -11.29 -5.12
N ALA A 449 18.09 -10.01 -5.41
CA ALA A 449 18.69 -9.57 -6.65
C ALA A 449 20.13 -10.11 -6.81
N GLU A 450 20.95 -10.06 -5.77
CA GLU A 450 22.30 -10.63 -5.79
C GLU A 450 22.26 -12.15 -5.97
N ALA A 451 21.36 -12.87 -5.30
CA ALA A 451 21.20 -14.31 -5.49
C ALA A 451 20.86 -14.66 -6.94
N ARG A 452 19.90 -13.95 -7.55
CA ARG A 452 19.51 -14.16 -8.95
C ARG A 452 20.65 -13.88 -9.94
N LEU A 453 21.48 -12.89 -9.66
CA LEU A 453 22.71 -12.60 -10.44
C LEU A 453 23.78 -13.69 -10.31
N ASN A 454 23.80 -14.38 -9.16
CA ASN A 454 24.80 -15.40 -8.81
C ASN A 454 24.30 -16.84 -8.96
N GLY A 455 23.36 -17.09 -9.87
CA GLY A 455 22.87 -18.44 -10.13
C GLY A 455 21.93 -19.00 -9.03
N GLY A 456 21.29 -18.13 -8.24
CA GLY A 456 20.27 -18.50 -7.26
C GLY A 456 20.77 -18.72 -5.84
N THR A 457 22.06 -18.45 -5.53
CA THR A 457 22.63 -18.71 -4.21
C THR A 457 23.48 -17.56 -3.68
N LEU A 458 23.53 -17.42 -2.35
CA LEU A 458 24.41 -16.51 -1.62
C LEU A 458 25.25 -17.28 -0.62
N THR A 459 26.46 -16.81 -0.36
CA THR A 459 27.35 -17.33 0.67
C THR A 459 27.65 -16.26 1.72
N SER A 460 28.26 -16.62 2.82
CA SER A 460 28.60 -15.68 3.92
C SER A 460 29.48 -14.50 3.50
N THR A 461 30.11 -14.55 2.33
CA THR A 461 30.89 -13.44 1.77
C THR A 461 30.04 -12.45 0.95
N SER A 462 28.87 -12.88 0.47
CA SER A 462 27.95 -12.07 -0.33
C SER A 462 27.38 -10.90 0.49
N ASN A 463 27.14 -9.75 -0.17
CA ASN A 463 26.52 -8.60 0.49
C ASN A 463 25.08 -8.90 0.92
N GLY A 464 24.29 -9.50 0.04
CA GLY A 464 22.91 -9.89 0.33
C GLY A 464 22.79 -10.90 1.48
N TYR A 465 23.76 -11.82 1.62
CA TYR A 465 23.81 -12.70 2.80
C TYR A 465 23.94 -11.88 4.10
N LYS A 466 24.85 -10.89 4.12
CA LYS A 466 25.05 -10.00 5.26
C LYS A 466 23.80 -9.18 5.58
N ARG A 467 23.08 -8.72 4.55
CA ARG A 467 21.82 -8.01 4.72
C ARG A 467 20.76 -8.85 5.44
N ILE A 468 20.62 -10.12 5.05
CA ILE A 468 19.71 -11.04 5.75
C ILE A 468 20.21 -11.30 7.18
N ALA A 469 21.51 -11.50 7.36
CA ALA A 469 22.10 -11.71 8.68
C ALA A 469 21.83 -10.53 9.64
N GLU A 470 21.87 -9.29 9.15
CA GLU A 470 21.51 -8.10 9.94
C GLU A 470 20.04 -8.13 10.38
N LEU A 471 19.10 -8.47 9.47
CA LEU A 471 17.67 -8.59 9.81
C LEU A 471 17.43 -9.69 10.86
N ARG A 472 18.04 -10.85 10.69
CA ARG A 472 17.91 -11.95 11.64
C ARG A 472 18.55 -11.61 12.99
N THR A 473 19.68 -10.93 13.00
CA THR A 473 20.33 -10.46 14.23
C THR A 473 19.44 -9.45 14.97
N ARG A 474 18.82 -8.51 14.25
CA ARG A 474 17.85 -7.58 14.83
C ARG A 474 16.68 -8.31 15.48
N ALA A 475 16.13 -9.33 14.84
CA ALA A 475 14.97 -10.07 15.32
C ALA A 475 15.33 -11.03 16.48
N ASN A 476 16.45 -11.74 16.39
CA ASN A 476 16.75 -12.92 17.23
C ASN A 476 17.99 -12.75 18.10
N GLY A 477 18.69 -11.61 18.04
CA GLY A 477 19.98 -11.39 18.70
C GLY A 477 21.17 -12.06 18.02
N VAL A 478 20.92 -13.08 17.18
CA VAL A 478 21.92 -13.80 16.38
C VAL A 478 21.36 -14.12 15.00
N ALA A 479 22.23 -14.17 13.99
CA ALA A 479 21.78 -14.47 12.62
C ALA A 479 21.32 -15.92 12.45
N ASN A 480 22.03 -16.88 13.01
CA ASN A 480 21.76 -18.33 12.94
C ASN A 480 21.34 -18.80 11.53
N MET A 481 22.26 -18.69 10.58
CA MET A 481 22.00 -18.98 9.16
C MET A 481 22.91 -20.11 8.65
N PRO A 482 22.43 -20.89 7.65
CA PRO A 482 23.31 -21.77 6.87
C PRO A 482 24.44 -20.97 6.21
N ILE A 483 25.60 -21.59 5.98
CA ILE A 483 26.74 -20.92 5.31
C ILE A 483 26.47 -20.55 3.85
N SER A 484 25.48 -21.18 3.23
CA SER A 484 24.95 -20.88 1.91
C SER A 484 23.43 -20.90 1.96
N ILE A 485 22.79 -19.93 1.32
CA ILE A 485 21.34 -19.80 1.24
C ILE A 485 20.93 -19.65 -0.23
N ASP A 486 19.76 -20.12 -0.56
CA ASP A 486 19.18 -20.08 -1.91
C ASP A 486 17.96 -19.17 -1.98
N LEU A 487 17.34 -19.12 -3.16
CA LEU A 487 16.13 -18.31 -3.39
C LEU A 487 14.95 -18.79 -2.54
N GLU A 488 14.82 -20.09 -2.24
CA GLU A 488 13.76 -20.60 -1.36
C GLU A 488 13.94 -20.07 0.07
N TYR A 489 15.16 -20.11 0.58
CA TYR A 489 15.48 -19.54 1.89
C TYR A 489 15.15 -18.04 1.95
N ILE A 490 15.49 -17.28 0.87
CA ILE A 490 15.20 -15.85 0.78
C ILE A 490 13.68 -15.61 0.73
N LEU A 491 12.92 -16.42 0.01
CA LEU A 491 11.46 -16.31 -0.03
C LEU A 491 10.85 -16.53 1.37
N LYS A 492 11.33 -17.51 2.12
CA LYS A 492 10.91 -17.74 3.52
C LYS A 492 11.33 -16.58 4.44
N GLU A 493 12.51 -16.01 4.23
CA GLU A 493 12.96 -14.86 4.99
C GLU A 493 12.11 -13.60 4.71
N ARG A 494 11.65 -13.43 3.46
CA ARG A 494 10.67 -12.38 3.11
C ARG A 494 9.36 -12.57 3.85
N VAL A 495 8.87 -13.80 4.00
CA VAL A 495 7.67 -14.09 4.82
C VAL A 495 7.91 -13.72 6.27
N ARG A 496 9.00 -14.17 6.89
CA ARG A 496 9.31 -13.88 8.31
C ARG A 496 9.35 -12.38 8.58
N GLU A 497 9.93 -11.63 7.67
CA GLU A 497 10.10 -10.20 7.81
C GLU A 497 8.84 -9.40 7.45
N LEU A 498 8.20 -9.71 6.31
CA LEU A 498 7.21 -8.85 5.64
C LEU A 498 5.77 -9.39 5.67
N MET A 499 5.50 -10.53 6.31
CA MET A 499 4.16 -11.10 6.39
C MET A 499 3.14 -10.04 6.86
N TRP A 500 1.99 -10.00 6.20
CA TRP A 500 0.91 -9.03 6.45
C TRP A 500 1.34 -7.55 6.28
N GLU A 501 2.25 -7.31 5.35
CA GLU A 501 2.60 -5.99 4.85
C GLU A 501 2.30 -5.83 3.34
N GLY A 502 1.58 -6.80 2.74
CA GLY A 502 1.12 -6.72 1.35
C GLY A 502 2.15 -7.17 0.31
N HIS A 503 2.96 -8.20 0.61
CA HIS A 503 4.05 -8.65 -0.28
C HIS A 503 3.86 -10.05 -0.88
N ARG A 504 3.08 -10.93 -0.23
CA ARG A 504 3.09 -12.37 -0.55
C ARG A 504 2.69 -12.68 -1.99
N ARG A 505 1.64 -12.05 -2.52
CA ARG A 505 1.17 -12.27 -3.90
C ARG A 505 2.26 -11.92 -4.92
N VAL A 506 2.87 -10.77 -4.79
CA VAL A 506 3.93 -10.28 -5.68
C VAL A 506 5.13 -11.24 -5.66
N ASP A 507 5.52 -11.69 -4.47
CA ASP A 507 6.60 -12.66 -4.30
C ASP A 507 6.28 -13.99 -4.99
N LEU A 508 5.09 -14.56 -4.76
CA LEU A 508 4.69 -15.82 -5.39
C LEU A 508 4.61 -15.71 -6.93
N ILE A 509 4.16 -14.57 -7.46
CA ILE A 509 4.15 -14.32 -8.91
C ILE A 509 5.57 -14.29 -9.45
N ARG A 510 6.48 -13.56 -8.82
CA ARG A 510 7.89 -13.44 -9.24
C ARG A 510 8.64 -14.75 -9.18
N TYR A 511 8.32 -15.61 -8.22
CA TYR A 511 8.89 -16.96 -8.09
C TYR A 511 8.19 -18.01 -8.99
N GLY A 512 7.16 -17.61 -9.75
CA GLY A 512 6.41 -18.54 -10.62
C GLY A 512 5.53 -19.52 -9.86
N LEU A 513 5.23 -19.25 -8.59
CA LEU A 513 4.50 -20.14 -7.68
C LEU A 513 2.98 -19.86 -7.64
N PHE A 514 2.56 -18.62 -7.83
CA PHE A 514 1.18 -18.19 -7.64
C PHE A 514 0.17 -19.00 -8.47
N THR A 515 0.45 -19.25 -9.75
CA THR A 515 -0.41 -20.03 -10.65
C THR A 515 -0.01 -21.48 -10.80
N SER A 516 1.12 -21.91 -10.21
CA SER A 516 1.65 -23.27 -10.33
C SER A 516 0.80 -24.30 -9.57
N ALA A 517 0.55 -25.44 -10.18
CA ALA A 517 -0.05 -26.60 -9.52
C ALA A 517 0.89 -27.27 -8.51
N SER A 518 2.22 -27.07 -8.65
CA SER A 518 3.23 -27.63 -7.75
C SER A 518 3.38 -26.87 -6.44
N PHE A 519 2.70 -25.72 -6.30
CA PHE A 519 2.69 -24.93 -5.07
C PHE A 519 1.24 -24.77 -4.58
N PRO A 520 0.67 -25.78 -3.95
CA PRO A 520 -0.68 -25.73 -3.40
C PRO A 520 -0.68 -24.98 -2.06
N TRP A 521 -1.82 -24.37 -1.75
CA TRP A 521 -2.16 -23.92 -0.40
C TRP A 521 -3.64 -24.20 -0.14
N PRO A 522 -4.10 -24.30 1.12
CA PRO A 522 -5.48 -24.59 1.43
C PRO A 522 -6.45 -23.63 0.70
N TYR A 523 -7.46 -24.20 0.04
CA TYR A 523 -8.50 -23.47 -0.71
C TYR A 523 -8.04 -22.69 -1.94
N LYS A 524 -6.81 -22.87 -2.43
CA LYS A 524 -6.38 -22.32 -3.72
C LYS A 524 -7.35 -22.69 -4.84
N GLY A 525 -7.92 -21.69 -5.52
CA GLY A 525 -8.93 -21.89 -6.57
C GLY A 525 -10.26 -22.46 -6.06
N GLY A 526 -10.54 -22.37 -4.76
CA GLY A 526 -11.76 -22.88 -4.13
C GLY A 526 -11.76 -24.38 -3.89
N ILE A 527 -10.59 -25.02 -3.87
CA ILE A 527 -10.43 -26.46 -3.57
C ILE A 527 -9.70 -26.60 -2.23
N ALA A 528 -10.31 -27.30 -1.27
CA ALA A 528 -9.76 -27.45 0.08
C ALA A 528 -8.31 -27.99 0.09
N ALA A 529 -7.99 -28.94 -0.76
CA ALA A 529 -6.64 -29.49 -0.90
C ALA A 529 -5.65 -28.53 -1.59
N GLY A 530 -6.12 -27.45 -2.19
CA GLY A 530 -5.25 -26.45 -2.81
C GLY A 530 -4.39 -26.93 -3.98
N THR A 531 -4.81 -27.95 -4.72
CA THR A 531 -3.99 -28.62 -5.74
C THR A 531 -4.21 -28.12 -7.17
N VAL A 532 -4.94 -27.02 -7.35
CA VAL A 532 -5.30 -26.51 -8.67
C VAL A 532 -4.28 -25.50 -9.18
N ALA A 533 -3.88 -25.64 -10.46
CA ALA A 533 -3.20 -24.57 -11.18
C ALA A 533 -4.21 -23.44 -11.45
N LEU A 534 -3.84 -22.24 -11.09
CA LEU A 534 -4.62 -21.05 -11.45
C LEU A 534 -4.29 -20.63 -12.88
N SER A 535 -5.24 -20.00 -13.55
CA SER A 535 -5.00 -19.42 -14.87
C SER A 535 -4.07 -18.19 -14.76
N ASP A 536 -3.18 -18.02 -15.73
CA ASP A 536 -2.16 -16.96 -15.71
C ASP A 536 -2.75 -15.53 -15.74
N HIS A 537 -3.99 -15.34 -16.24
CA HIS A 537 -4.64 -14.04 -16.21
C HIS A 537 -4.88 -13.55 -14.77
N LEU A 538 -4.98 -14.45 -13.79
CA LEU A 538 -5.15 -14.10 -12.38
C LEU A 538 -3.89 -13.46 -11.72
N LYS A 539 -2.78 -13.38 -12.44
CA LYS A 539 -1.60 -12.61 -12.02
C LYS A 539 -1.84 -11.08 -12.02
N VAL A 540 -2.89 -10.62 -12.67
CA VAL A 540 -3.36 -9.23 -12.63
C VAL A 540 -4.84 -9.20 -12.31
N TYR A 541 -5.30 -8.09 -11.72
CA TYR A 541 -6.72 -7.84 -11.50
C TYR A 541 -7.35 -7.14 -12.71
N PRO A 542 -8.66 -7.27 -12.92
CA PRO A 542 -9.34 -6.65 -14.05
C PRO A 542 -9.44 -5.13 -13.89
N ILE A 543 -9.48 -4.42 -15.01
CA ILE A 543 -9.98 -3.04 -15.07
C ILE A 543 -11.46 -3.05 -14.76
N ILE A 544 -11.95 -2.14 -13.93
CA ILE A 544 -13.35 -2.12 -13.50
C ILE A 544 -14.30 -1.76 -14.64
N THR A 545 -15.47 -2.38 -14.66
CA THR A 545 -16.46 -2.21 -15.76
C THR A 545 -16.89 -0.76 -15.94
N THR A 546 -17.06 0.00 -14.85
CA THR A 546 -17.49 1.40 -14.91
C THR A 546 -16.50 2.28 -15.66
N ASP A 547 -15.22 2.04 -15.50
CA ASP A 547 -14.16 2.82 -16.15
C ASP A 547 -14.01 2.44 -17.63
N LEU A 548 -14.12 1.15 -17.96
CA LEU A 548 -14.16 0.67 -19.35
C LEU A 548 -15.33 1.28 -20.16
N ILE A 549 -16.47 1.49 -19.52
CA ILE A 549 -17.61 2.15 -20.16
C ILE A 549 -17.37 3.65 -20.31
N ALA A 550 -16.76 4.28 -19.32
CA ALA A 550 -16.55 5.73 -19.28
C ALA A 550 -15.42 6.20 -20.21
N ASN A 551 -14.36 5.39 -20.38
CA ASN A 551 -13.17 5.74 -21.16
C ASN A 551 -12.97 4.79 -22.35
N PRO A 552 -13.25 5.23 -23.59
CA PRO A 552 -13.14 4.38 -24.78
C PRO A 552 -11.70 3.98 -25.15
N ASN A 553 -10.69 4.55 -24.51
CA ASN A 553 -9.29 4.20 -24.74
C ASN A 553 -8.87 2.97 -23.94
N LEU A 554 -9.69 2.48 -23.02
CA LEU A 554 -9.36 1.34 -22.18
C LEU A 554 -9.73 0.01 -22.82
N VAL A 555 -8.84 -0.94 -22.65
CA VAL A 555 -9.02 -2.34 -23.04
C VAL A 555 -8.84 -3.21 -21.79
N GLN A 556 -9.74 -4.17 -21.62
CA GLN A 556 -9.69 -5.11 -20.49
C GLN A 556 -8.45 -6.00 -20.54
N ASN A 557 -7.94 -6.40 -19.38
CA ASN A 557 -6.91 -7.43 -19.24
C ASN A 557 -7.39 -8.75 -19.85
N ALA A 558 -6.50 -9.43 -20.58
CA ALA A 558 -6.83 -10.70 -21.19
C ALA A 558 -7.31 -11.72 -20.16
N GLY A 559 -8.43 -12.36 -20.43
CA GLY A 559 -9.03 -13.38 -19.56
C GLY A 559 -10.21 -12.89 -18.70
N TYR A 560 -10.51 -11.57 -18.74
CA TYR A 560 -11.65 -10.96 -18.05
C TYR A 560 -12.71 -10.45 -19.01
#